data_756d8fc9dbf1bf14e6943d1ebb0b466a
#
_entry.id   756d8fc9dbf1bf14e6943d1ebb0b466a
#
_cell.length_a   1.000
_cell.length_b   1.000
_cell.length_c   1.000
_cell.angle_alpha   90.00
_cell.angle_beta   90.00
_cell.angle_gamma   90.00
#
_symmetry.space_group_name_H-M   'P 1'
#
loop_
_entity.id
_entity.type
_entity.pdbx_description
1 polymer ?
#
loop_
_entity_poly.entity_id
_entity_poly.type
_entity_poly.pdbx_seq_one_letter_code
_entity_poly.pdbx_strand_id
1 'polypeptide(L)'
;MARSEAQKRADKKYEKKRAPRKDYWLFEFYPDSAPENWREIINGWLVDCLVSPLHDSDVNEDGTPKKPHWHGILFFDSVKSFEQVQELVAPLNGPIPIIPKGTKRNCARYLCHLNNPEKHQYSEADVLEFQNADYADLK
;
A
#
# COMPACT_ATOMS: atom_id res chain seq x y z
N MET A 1 33.96 -4.85 25.90
CA MET A 1 34.69 -5.56 24.84
C MET A 1 34.11 -5.22 23.50
N ALA A 2 34.96 -4.91 22.52
CA ALA A 2 34.52 -4.67 21.17
C ALA A 2 33.99 -5.97 20.55
N ARG A 3 32.89 -5.91 19.81
CA ARG A 3 32.34 -7.06 19.08
C ARG A 3 33.26 -7.41 17.92
N SER A 4 33.42 -8.70 17.67
CA SER A 4 34.15 -9.19 16.48
C SER A 4 33.38 -8.85 15.21
N GLU A 5 34.05 -8.86 14.06
CA GLU A 5 33.41 -8.65 12.76
C GLU A 5 32.36 -9.73 12.46
N ALA A 6 32.60 -10.98 12.88
CA ALA A 6 31.64 -12.06 12.75
C ALA A 6 30.37 -11.78 13.57
N GLN A 7 30.52 -11.27 14.79
CA GLN A 7 29.39 -10.93 15.64
C GLN A 7 28.58 -9.75 15.07
N LYS A 8 29.27 -8.74 14.56
CA LYS A 8 28.60 -7.60 13.89
C LYS A 8 27.80 -8.04 12.67
N ARG A 9 28.32 -8.97 11.88
CA ARG A 9 27.61 -9.52 10.73
C ARG A 9 26.38 -10.34 11.14
N ALA A 10 26.52 -11.13 12.21
CA ALA A 10 25.40 -11.89 12.75
C ALA A 10 24.30 -10.97 13.28
N ASP A 11 24.67 -9.90 13.98
CA ASP A 11 23.71 -8.89 14.47
C ASP A 11 22.96 -8.20 13.32
N LYS A 12 23.66 -7.81 12.25
CA LYS A 12 23.03 -7.24 11.06
C LYS A 12 22.06 -8.19 10.39
N LYS A 13 22.42 -9.47 10.28
CA LYS A 13 21.56 -10.51 9.72
C LYS A 13 20.31 -10.72 10.58
N TYR A 14 20.48 -10.67 11.91
CA TYR A 14 19.39 -10.78 12.85
C TYR A 14 18.44 -9.58 12.79
N GLU A 15 18.97 -8.37 12.66
CA GLU A 15 18.19 -7.14 12.47
C GLU A 15 17.36 -7.18 11.18
N LYS A 16 17.90 -7.69 10.07
CA LYS A 16 17.15 -7.90 8.83
C LYS A 16 15.97 -8.85 9.03
N LYS A 17 16.13 -9.89 9.86
CA LYS A 17 15.04 -10.81 10.18
C LYS A 17 13.97 -10.17 11.06
N ARG A 18 14.28 -9.05 11.70
CA ARG A 18 13.35 -8.23 12.48
C ARG A 18 12.73 -7.09 11.67
N ALA A 19 12.75 -7.18 10.34
CA ALA A 19 12.09 -6.20 9.50
C ALA A 19 10.66 -5.94 9.97
N PRO A 20 10.14 -4.70 9.84
CA PRO A 20 8.84 -4.33 10.36
C PRO A 20 7.74 -5.28 9.89
N ARG A 21 6.86 -5.66 10.83
CA ARG A 21 5.66 -6.42 10.55
C ARG A 21 4.49 -5.54 10.94
N LYS A 22 3.53 -5.40 10.03
CA LYS A 22 2.37 -4.53 10.21
C LYS A 22 1.09 -5.31 9.91
N ASP A 23 0.00 -4.90 10.53
CA ASP A 23 -1.32 -5.46 10.25
C ASP A 23 -2.05 -4.70 9.12
N TYR A 24 -1.45 -3.65 8.59
CA TYR A 24 -1.95 -2.98 7.41
C TYR A 24 -0.77 -2.57 6.52
N TRP A 25 -1.00 -2.59 5.20
CA TRP A 25 0.04 -2.35 4.21
C TRP A 25 -0.53 -1.56 3.05
N LEU A 26 0.30 -0.73 2.43
CA LEU A 26 -0.03 0.02 1.22
C LEU A 26 0.56 -0.69 0.00
N PHE A 27 -0.05 -0.47 -1.15
CA PHE A 27 0.50 -0.88 -2.43
C PHE A 27 0.00 0.05 -3.53
N GLU A 28 0.76 0.13 -4.63
CA GLU A 28 0.37 0.85 -5.83
C GLU A 28 0.35 -0.12 -6.99
N PHE A 29 -0.58 0.04 -7.90
CA PHE A 29 -0.61 -0.73 -9.13
C PHE A 29 -1.11 0.13 -10.28
N TYR A 30 -0.91 -0.32 -11.53
CA TYR A 30 -0.99 0.53 -12.70
C TYR A 30 -1.93 -0.04 -13.75
N PRO A 31 -2.78 0.82 -14.39
CA PRO A 31 -3.67 0.36 -15.46
C PRO A 31 -2.95 -0.32 -16.62
N ASP A 32 -1.74 0.12 -16.95
CA ASP A 32 -1.00 -0.42 -18.10
C ASP A 32 -0.39 -1.81 -17.87
N SER A 33 -0.32 -2.27 -16.63
CA SER A 33 0.27 -3.57 -16.31
C SER A 33 -0.66 -4.49 -15.52
N ALA A 34 -1.68 -3.94 -14.85
CA ALA A 34 -2.61 -4.74 -14.07
C ALA A 34 -3.47 -5.62 -15.01
N PRO A 35 -3.80 -6.85 -14.58
CA PRO A 35 -4.73 -7.68 -15.35
C PRO A 35 -6.14 -7.06 -15.36
N GLU A 36 -6.91 -7.31 -16.42
CA GLU A 36 -8.27 -6.76 -16.54
C GLU A 36 -9.17 -7.15 -15.37
N ASN A 37 -8.97 -8.34 -14.82
CA ASN A 37 -9.76 -8.88 -13.70
C ASN A 37 -9.17 -8.55 -12.33
N TRP A 38 -8.45 -7.45 -12.20
CA TRP A 38 -7.78 -7.12 -10.93
C TRP A 38 -8.76 -6.97 -9.76
N ARG A 39 -9.99 -6.51 -10.02
CA ARG A 39 -11.01 -6.41 -8.97
C ARG A 39 -11.38 -7.78 -8.42
N GLU A 40 -11.53 -8.77 -9.30
CA GLU A 40 -11.82 -10.15 -8.91
C GLU A 40 -10.66 -10.76 -8.13
N ILE A 41 -9.43 -10.45 -8.54
CA ILE A 41 -8.23 -10.90 -7.84
C ILE A 41 -8.22 -10.36 -6.40
N ILE A 42 -8.40 -9.06 -6.23
CA ILE A 42 -8.42 -8.43 -4.90
C ILE A 42 -9.56 -9.01 -4.05
N ASN A 43 -10.74 -9.15 -4.61
CA ASN A 43 -11.86 -9.72 -3.88
C ASN A 43 -11.61 -11.17 -3.45
N GLY A 44 -10.88 -11.91 -4.27
CA GLY A 44 -10.52 -13.31 -3.98
C GLY A 44 -9.51 -13.48 -2.86
N TRP A 45 -8.82 -12.43 -2.45
CA TRP A 45 -7.90 -12.49 -1.31
C TRP A 45 -8.61 -12.66 0.02
N LEU A 46 -9.89 -12.30 0.10
CA LEU A 46 -10.71 -12.34 1.31
C LEU A 46 -10.09 -11.50 2.44
N VAL A 47 -9.46 -10.40 2.06
CA VAL A 47 -8.83 -9.44 2.98
C VAL A 47 -9.53 -8.10 2.81
N ASP A 48 -9.78 -7.41 3.91
CA ASP A 48 -10.33 -6.06 3.87
C ASP A 48 -9.36 -5.15 3.11
N CYS A 49 -9.87 -4.48 2.08
CA CYS A 49 -9.02 -3.68 1.21
C CYS A 49 -9.78 -2.45 0.72
N LEU A 50 -9.08 -1.32 0.70
CA LEU A 50 -9.55 -0.09 0.05
C LEU A 50 -8.68 0.17 -1.16
N VAL A 51 -9.30 0.57 -2.26
CA VAL A 51 -8.59 1.02 -3.46
C VAL A 51 -9.05 2.43 -3.80
N SER A 52 -8.10 3.31 -4.05
CA SER A 52 -8.37 4.71 -4.40
C SER A 52 -9.09 4.84 -5.74
N PRO A 53 -9.69 6.01 -6.03
CA PRO A 53 -9.94 6.38 -7.42
C PRO A 53 -8.65 6.31 -8.23
N LEU A 54 -8.77 6.21 -9.55
CA LEU A 54 -7.58 6.26 -10.41
C LEU A 54 -6.90 7.61 -10.25
N HIS A 55 -5.63 7.62 -9.85
CA HIS A 55 -4.81 8.81 -9.77
C HIS A 55 -4.20 9.07 -11.16
N ASP A 56 -4.91 9.81 -11.97
CA ASP A 56 -4.52 10.16 -13.35
C ASP A 56 -4.21 11.65 -13.53
N SER A 57 -4.26 12.43 -12.45
CA SER A 57 -4.03 13.88 -12.47
C SER A 57 -2.92 14.31 -11.50
N ASP A 58 -2.13 13.37 -11.00
CA ASP A 58 -1.00 13.67 -10.13
C ASP A 58 0.19 14.16 -10.93
N VAL A 59 1.01 15.01 -10.32
CA VAL A 59 2.21 15.55 -10.94
C VAL A 59 3.43 15.27 -10.07
N ASN A 60 4.59 15.17 -10.73
CA ASN A 60 5.88 15.10 -10.06
C ASN A 60 6.29 16.50 -9.56
N GLU A 61 7.35 16.57 -8.74
CA GLU A 61 7.86 17.83 -8.23
C GLU A 61 8.24 18.82 -9.34
N ASP A 62 8.71 18.33 -10.48
CA ASP A 62 9.07 19.13 -11.64
C ASP A 62 7.86 19.54 -12.52
N GLY A 63 6.66 19.18 -12.12
CA GLY A 63 5.43 19.49 -12.84
C GLY A 63 5.05 18.52 -13.95
N THR A 64 5.87 17.50 -14.23
CA THR A 64 5.53 16.49 -15.24
C THR A 64 4.44 15.55 -14.72
N PRO A 65 3.56 15.02 -15.60
CA PRO A 65 2.53 14.08 -15.18
C PRO A 65 3.11 12.80 -14.59
N LYS A 66 2.53 12.34 -13.49
CA LYS A 66 2.81 10.98 -12.98
C LYS A 66 2.06 9.96 -13.81
N LYS A 67 2.67 8.79 -13.97
CA LYS A 67 2.01 7.64 -14.56
C LYS A 67 0.72 7.33 -13.78
N PRO A 68 -0.41 7.13 -14.48
CA PRO A 68 -1.66 6.77 -13.80
C PRO A 68 -1.50 5.52 -12.94
N HIS A 69 -2.06 5.55 -11.74
CA HIS A 69 -1.91 4.49 -10.75
C HIS A 69 -3.09 4.47 -9.77
N TRP A 70 -3.28 3.31 -9.13
CA TRP A 70 -4.16 3.18 -7.99
C TRP A 70 -3.32 2.99 -6.73
N HIS A 71 -3.83 3.49 -5.61
CA HIS A 71 -3.32 3.19 -4.28
C HIS A 71 -4.25 2.20 -3.61
N GLY A 72 -3.69 1.18 -2.98
CA GLY A 72 -4.45 0.22 -2.20
C GLY A 72 -3.98 0.18 -0.75
N ILE A 73 -4.88 -0.19 0.14
CA ILE A 73 -4.59 -0.45 1.55
C ILE A 73 -5.17 -1.82 1.91
N LEU A 74 -4.32 -2.69 2.44
CA LEU A 74 -4.71 -4.00 2.95
C LEU A 74 -4.76 -3.95 4.47
N PHE A 75 -5.84 -4.46 5.04
CA PHE A 75 -6.03 -4.54 6.50
C PHE A 75 -6.13 -6.01 6.89
N PHE A 76 -5.19 -6.48 7.70
CA PHE A 76 -5.11 -7.88 8.12
C PHE A 76 -5.51 -8.04 9.59
N ASP A 77 -5.96 -9.23 9.96
CA ASP A 77 -6.28 -9.56 11.36
C ASP A 77 -5.02 -9.79 12.20
N SER A 78 -3.89 -10.02 11.55
CA SER A 78 -2.60 -10.24 12.21
C SER A 78 -1.51 -9.52 11.45
N VAL A 79 -0.35 -9.33 12.09
CA VAL A 79 0.79 -8.70 11.44
C VAL A 79 1.33 -9.56 10.30
N LYS A 80 1.75 -8.91 9.22
CA LYS A 80 2.35 -9.54 8.04
C LYS A 80 3.72 -8.94 7.75
N SER A 81 4.59 -9.76 7.20
CA SER A 81 5.89 -9.31 6.71
C SER A 81 5.76 -8.74 5.30
N PHE A 82 6.79 -8.01 4.86
CA PHE A 82 6.88 -7.51 3.49
C PHE A 82 6.73 -8.65 2.47
N GLU A 83 7.43 -9.77 2.70
CA GLU A 83 7.42 -10.92 1.79
C GLU A 83 6.04 -11.56 1.65
N GLN A 84 5.30 -11.65 2.77
CA GLN A 84 3.94 -12.19 2.74
C GLN A 84 3.00 -11.31 1.91
N VAL A 85 3.13 -9.99 2.06
CA VAL A 85 2.30 -9.05 1.30
C VAL A 85 2.72 -9.01 -0.16
N GLN A 86 4.02 -9.04 -0.44
CA GLN A 86 4.56 -9.08 -1.80
C GLN A 86 4.03 -10.28 -2.59
N GLU A 87 4.00 -11.45 -1.96
CA GLU A 87 3.45 -12.66 -2.56
C GLU A 87 1.94 -12.50 -2.85
N LEU A 88 1.20 -11.87 -1.93
CA LEU A 88 -0.23 -11.66 -2.10
C LEU A 88 -0.54 -10.73 -3.29
N VAL A 89 0.18 -9.62 -3.41
CA VAL A 89 -0.09 -8.61 -4.45
C VAL A 89 0.55 -8.90 -5.80
N ALA A 90 1.44 -9.88 -5.87
CA ALA A 90 2.15 -10.23 -7.10
C ALA A 90 1.24 -10.42 -8.33
N PRO A 91 0.03 -11.00 -8.22
CA PRO A 91 -0.87 -11.16 -9.37
C PRO A 91 -1.32 -9.84 -10.03
N LEU A 92 -1.13 -8.70 -9.37
CA LEU A 92 -1.45 -7.39 -9.96
C LEU A 92 -0.34 -6.87 -10.90
N ASN A 93 0.69 -7.66 -11.14
CA ASN A 93 1.78 -7.39 -12.09
C ASN A 93 2.59 -6.13 -11.75
N GLY A 94 3.36 -6.19 -10.68
CA GLY A 94 4.39 -5.23 -10.40
C GLY A 94 4.25 -4.40 -9.12
N PRO A 95 3.17 -4.48 -8.34
CA PRO A 95 3.11 -3.70 -7.12
C PRO A 95 4.17 -4.17 -6.12
N ILE A 96 4.74 -3.21 -5.42
CA ILE A 96 5.65 -3.46 -4.31
C ILE A 96 4.94 -3.00 -3.04
N PRO A 97 4.88 -3.84 -1.99
CA PRO A 97 4.30 -3.40 -0.73
C PRO A 97 5.02 -2.20 -0.15
N ILE A 98 4.26 -1.26 0.40
CA ILE A 98 4.78 -0.04 0.99
C ILE A 98 4.44 -0.05 2.47
N ILE A 99 5.46 0.14 3.32
CA ILE A 99 5.27 0.26 4.76
C ILE A 99 4.53 1.56 5.05
N PRO A 100 3.38 1.52 5.73
CA PRO A 100 2.63 2.73 6.02
C PRO A 100 3.39 3.65 6.98
N LYS A 101 3.34 4.95 6.69
CA LYS A 101 3.92 5.99 7.53
C LYS A 101 2.79 6.79 8.16
N GLY A 102 2.26 6.35 9.26
CA GLY A 102 1.17 7.04 9.93
C GLY A 102 0.03 6.10 10.24
N THR A 103 -1.11 6.67 10.60
CA THR A 103 -2.27 5.90 11.04
C THR A 103 -3.06 5.35 9.86
N LYS A 104 -3.90 4.36 10.14
CA LYS A 104 -4.86 3.84 9.16
C LYS A 104 -5.74 4.97 8.60
N ARG A 105 -6.17 5.90 9.46
CA ARG A 105 -6.97 7.07 9.06
C ARG A 105 -6.21 7.95 8.05
N ASN A 106 -4.95 8.28 8.34
CA ASN A 106 -4.15 9.09 7.43
C ASN A 106 -3.95 8.41 6.09
N CYS A 107 -3.73 7.09 6.09
CA CYS A 107 -3.62 6.31 4.86
C CYS A 107 -4.93 6.33 4.06
N ALA A 108 -6.07 6.15 4.72
CA ALA A 108 -7.37 6.21 4.06
C ALA A 108 -7.64 7.60 3.46
N ARG A 109 -7.33 8.66 4.20
CA ARG A 109 -7.49 10.04 3.72
C ARG A 109 -6.59 10.36 2.53
N TYR A 110 -5.40 9.74 2.48
CA TYR A 110 -4.46 9.92 1.37
C TYR A 110 -5.00 9.38 0.05
N LEU A 111 -5.91 8.42 0.07
CA LEU A 111 -6.50 7.86 -1.16
C LEU A 111 -7.13 8.92 -2.05
N CYS A 112 -7.67 9.99 -1.46
CA CYS A 112 -8.29 11.11 -2.18
C CYS A 112 -7.58 12.44 -1.93
N HIS A 113 -6.40 12.42 -1.31
CA HIS A 113 -5.60 13.60 -0.93
C HIS A 113 -6.33 14.56 0.02
N LEU A 114 -7.15 14.03 0.94
CA LEU A 114 -7.96 14.87 1.84
C LEU A 114 -7.12 15.76 2.77
N ASN A 115 -5.92 15.32 3.15
CA ASN A 115 -5.01 16.10 4.00
C ASN A 115 -4.04 16.98 3.20
N ASN A 116 -4.13 16.98 1.88
CA ASN A 116 -3.22 17.66 0.99
C ASN A 116 -4.00 18.51 -0.02
N PRO A 117 -4.59 19.65 0.43
CA PRO A 117 -5.45 20.46 -0.44
C PRO A 117 -4.73 21.05 -1.65
N GLU A 118 -3.39 21.12 -1.62
CA GLU A 118 -2.56 21.57 -2.74
C GLU A 118 -2.48 20.54 -3.88
N LYS A 119 -2.82 19.29 -3.61
CA LYS A 119 -2.85 18.23 -4.62
C LYS A 119 -4.22 18.09 -5.24
N HIS A 120 -4.29 17.48 -6.42
CA HIS A 120 -5.56 17.17 -7.07
C HIS A 120 -6.44 16.36 -6.11
N GLN A 121 -7.69 16.79 -5.94
CA GLN A 121 -8.65 16.11 -5.06
C GLN A 121 -9.43 15.09 -5.89
N TYR A 122 -9.42 13.83 -5.46
CA TYR A 122 -10.18 12.77 -6.09
C TYR A 122 -11.52 12.55 -5.37
N SER A 123 -12.50 12.02 -6.09
CA SER A 123 -13.83 11.81 -5.54
C SER A 123 -13.85 10.64 -4.55
N GLU A 124 -14.30 10.89 -3.33
CA GLU A 124 -14.46 9.85 -2.32
C GLU A 124 -15.48 8.78 -2.73
N ALA A 125 -16.45 9.14 -3.58
CA ALA A 125 -17.45 8.21 -4.08
C ALA A 125 -16.83 7.13 -4.98
N ASP A 126 -15.63 7.35 -5.52
CA ASP A 126 -14.94 6.42 -6.39
C ASP A 126 -13.96 5.49 -5.64
N VAL A 127 -13.89 5.59 -4.32
CA VAL A 127 -13.12 4.64 -3.50
C VAL A 127 -13.81 3.29 -3.52
N LEU A 128 -13.04 2.23 -3.81
CA LEU A 128 -13.56 0.86 -3.84
C LEU A 128 -13.31 0.19 -2.49
N GLU A 129 -14.34 -0.51 -2.01
CA GLU A 129 -14.30 -1.23 -0.74
C GLU A 129 -14.43 -2.72 -1.01
N PHE A 130 -13.48 -3.51 -0.50
CA PHE A 130 -13.47 -4.97 -0.63
C PHE A 130 -13.67 -5.60 0.73
N GLN A 131 -14.45 -6.69 0.77
CA GLN A 131 -14.81 -7.39 2.00
C GLN A 131 -15.53 -6.43 2.98
N ASN A 132 -15.01 -6.25 4.19
CA ASN A 132 -15.62 -5.42 5.22
C ASN A 132 -14.95 -4.05 5.39
N ALA A 133 -14.09 -3.65 4.46
CA ALA A 133 -13.44 -2.35 4.54
C ALA A 133 -14.49 -1.23 4.43
N ASP A 134 -14.43 -0.27 5.35
CA ASP A 134 -15.37 0.85 5.43
C ASP A 134 -14.60 2.16 5.37
N TYR A 135 -14.57 2.77 4.20
CA TYR A 135 -13.85 4.02 3.98
C TYR A 135 -14.41 5.18 4.82
N ALA A 136 -15.73 5.28 4.92
CA ALA A 136 -16.36 6.35 5.70
C ALA A 136 -15.99 6.28 7.18
N ASP A 137 -15.87 5.08 7.73
CA ASP A 137 -15.46 4.88 9.12
C ASP A 137 -13.97 5.16 9.32
N LEU A 138 -13.14 4.77 8.35
CA LEU A 138 -11.67 4.89 8.45
C LEU A 138 -11.18 6.34 8.25
N LYS A 139 -11.77 7.07 7.33
CA LYS A 139 -11.36 8.45 7.07
C LYS A 139 -11.79 9.38 8.22
#